data_eda9df0f55ae56d0c885dd9e7e3167e4
#
_entry.id   eda9df0f55ae56d0c885dd9e7e3167e4
#
_cell.length_a   1.000
_cell.length_b   1.000
_cell.length_c   1.000
_cell.angle_alpha   90.00
_cell.angle_beta   90.00
_cell.angle_gamma   90.00
#
_symmetry.space_group_name_H-M   'P 1'
#
loop_
_entity.id
_entity.type
_entity.pdbx_description
1 polymer ?
#
loop_
_entity_poly.entity_id
_entity_poly.type
_entity_poly.pdbx_seq_one_letter_code
_entity_poly.pdbx_strand_id
1 'polypeptide(L)'
;TEAAKAEDKTITVVASPAPHAEILEAAKPILEKEGYKLEINIVNDYVTPNNIVYGGDADANYFQHTPYLDKFNKEHNQDLVSVGNVHIEPMAIYSKKYKSLKELPDNAVVYASTNPAEVGRFLSFFTKAGLIKLKDGVNPVTAGLSDIAENPKNIQIKTEIAPELLVSTYENNEGDAVIINSNFAIDAKLSPVKDSIALEDGSSPYANLVAVKPADKDKAKIQALIKALQSDEIRKFINEKYTDGSVIPAK
;
A
#
# COMPACT_ATOMS: atom_id res chain seq x y z
N THR A 1 -10.88 7.88 -40.63
CA THR A 1 -10.88 9.32 -40.78
C THR A 1 -10.29 9.97 -39.53
N GLU A 2 -9.58 11.08 -39.69
CA GLU A 2 -8.84 11.76 -38.59
C GLU A 2 -9.71 12.16 -37.40
N ALA A 3 -10.98 12.45 -37.63
CA ALA A 3 -11.92 12.79 -36.56
C ALA A 3 -12.14 11.64 -35.55
N ALA A 4 -11.91 10.39 -35.93
CA ALA A 4 -12.05 9.23 -35.04
C ALA A 4 -10.81 9.01 -34.17
N LYS A 5 -9.76 9.82 -34.34
CA LYS A 5 -8.49 9.72 -33.62
C LYS A 5 -8.24 10.93 -32.70
N ALA A 6 -9.30 11.64 -32.28
CA ALA A 6 -9.13 12.64 -31.22
C ALA A 6 -8.50 11.96 -30.02
N GLU A 7 -7.32 12.43 -29.61
CA GLU A 7 -6.65 11.90 -28.43
C GLU A 7 -7.57 12.02 -27.23
N ASP A 8 -7.70 10.92 -26.50
CA ASP A 8 -8.41 10.92 -25.24
C ASP A 8 -7.55 11.67 -24.22
N LYS A 9 -8.08 12.79 -23.74
CA LYS A 9 -7.41 13.69 -22.80
C LYS A 9 -7.87 13.52 -21.37
N THR A 10 -8.83 12.62 -21.11
CA THR A 10 -9.29 12.33 -19.75
C THR A 10 -8.60 11.09 -19.21
N ILE A 11 -8.06 11.20 -18.01
CA ILE A 11 -7.41 10.10 -17.30
C ILE A 11 -8.24 9.82 -16.04
N THR A 12 -8.84 8.64 -15.97
CA THR A 12 -9.61 8.22 -14.79
C THR A 12 -8.78 7.26 -13.95
N VAL A 13 -8.54 7.62 -12.70
CA VAL A 13 -7.73 6.84 -11.76
C VAL A 13 -8.55 6.49 -10.52
N VAL A 14 -8.59 5.20 -10.18
CA VAL A 14 -9.17 4.72 -8.93
C VAL A 14 -8.07 4.70 -7.87
N ALA A 15 -8.31 5.28 -6.72
CA ALA A 15 -7.29 5.43 -5.68
C ALA A 15 -7.87 5.33 -4.27
N SER A 16 -7.01 4.97 -3.31
CA SER A 16 -7.33 5.10 -1.88
C SER A 16 -7.34 6.58 -1.49
N PRO A 17 -8.09 6.95 -0.42
CA PRO A 17 -8.22 8.36 -0.03
C PRO A 17 -6.90 9.05 0.32
N ALA A 18 -6.05 8.38 1.11
CA ALA A 18 -4.77 8.93 1.55
C ALA A 18 -3.70 7.83 1.63
N PRO A 19 -2.48 8.10 1.25
CA PRO A 19 -1.96 9.33 0.64
C PRO A 19 -2.26 9.44 -0.86
N HIS A 20 -2.81 8.39 -1.46
CA HIS A 20 -2.92 8.20 -2.92
C HIS A 20 -3.71 9.32 -3.61
N ALA A 21 -4.97 9.53 -3.21
CA ALA A 21 -5.79 10.59 -3.82
C ALA A 21 -5.19 11.99 -3.58
N GLU A 22 -4.58 12.22 -2.42
CA GLU A 22 -3.94 13.49 -2.11
C GLU A 22 -2.77 13.78 -3.07
N ILE A 23 -1.97 12.76 -3.38
CA ILE A 23 -0.85 12.87 -4.33
C ILE A 23 -1.39 13.10 -5.75
N LEU A 24 -2.45 12.39 -6.14
CA LEU A 24 -3.10 12.59 -7.44
C LEU A 24 -3.66 14.02 -7.58
N GLU A 25 -4.28 14.55 -6.53
CA GLU A 25 -4.77 15.93 -6.55
C GLU A 25 -3.64 16.93 -6.81
N ALA A 26 -2.47 16.70 -6.20
CA ALA A 26 -1.29 17.53 -6.44
C ALA A 26 -0.76 17.41 -7.88
N ALA A 27 -1.00 16.29 -8.56
CA ALA A 27 -0.59 16.07 -9.94
C ALA A 27 -1.54 16.71 -10.97
N LYS A 28 -2.76 17.08 -10.59
CA LYS A 28 -3.73 17.68 -11.51
C LYS A 28 -3.19 18.90 -12.26
N PRO A 29 -2.59 19.90 -11.58
CA PRO A 29 -2.06 21.07 -12.30
C PRO A 29 -0.96 20.73 -13.30
N ILE A 30 -0.13 19.74 -12.99
CA ILE A 30 0.93 19.29 -13.87
C ILE A 30 0.34 18.71 -15.16
N LEU A 31 -0.68 17.87 -15.02
CA LEU A 31 -1.36 17.22 -16.13
C LEU A 31 -2.19 18.22 -16.96
N GLU A 32 -2.83 19.19 -16.30
CA GLU A 32 -3.60 20.24 -16.98
C GLU A 32 -2.73 21.07 -17.91
N LYS A 33 -1.50 21.37 -17.54
CA LYS A 33 -0.54 22.07 -18.40
C LYS A 33 -0.23 21.30 -19.67
N GLU A 34 -0.35 19.98 -19.65
CA GLU A 34 -0.15 19.12 -20.80
C GLU A 34 -1.44 18.82 -21.55
N GLY A 35 -2.56 19.41 -21.12
CA GLY A 35 -3.87 19.27 -21.76
C GLY A 35 -4.68 18.07 -21.29
N TYR A 36 -4.30 17.44 -20.19
CA TYR A 36 -5.01 16.29 -19.64
C TYR A 36 -5.91 16.67 -18.46
N LYS A 37 -7.08 16.06 -18.40
CA LYS A 37 -8.00 16.16 -17.27
C LYS A 37 -7.88 14.89 -16.43
N LEU A 38 -7.50 15.03 -15.18
CA LEU A 38 -7.43 13.91 -14.23
C LEU A 38 -8.73 13.80 -13.44
N GLU A 39 -9.38 12.66 -13.51
CA GLU A 39 -10.55 12.31 -12.71
C GLU A 39 -10.14 11.24 -11.69
N ILE A 40 -10.43 11.49 -10.41
CA ILE A 40 -10.04 10.61 -9.30
C ILE A 40 -11.30 10.01 -8.71
N ASN A 41 -11.38 8.68 -8.74
CA ASN A 41 -12.45 7.92 -8.09
C ASN A 41 -11.88 7.29 -6.83
N ILE A 42 -12.41 7.66 -5.67
CA ILE A 42 -11.92 7.16 -4.38
C ILE A 42 -12.66 5.89 -4.01
N VAL A 43 -11.88 4.83 -3.72
CA VAL A 43 -12.37 3.54 -3.25
C VAL A 43 -11.56 3.15 -2.02
N ASN A 44 -12.23 2.70 -0.96
CA ASN A 44 -11.57 2.47 0.33
C ASN A 44 -11.42 0.98 0.68
N ASP A 45 -11.33 0.12 -0.32
CA ASP A 45 -11.00 -1.29 -0.17
C ASP A 45 -9.89 -1.69 -1.14
N TYR A 46 -9.35 -2.90 -1.00
CA TYR A 46 -8.24 -3.38 -1.83
C TYR A 46 -8.66 -4.33 -2.95
N VAL A 47 -9.92 -4.72 -3.04
CA VAL A 47 -10.41 -5.67 -4.05
C VAL A 47 -10.95 -4.94 -5.28
N THR A 48 -11.78 -3.92 -5.05
CA THR A 48 -12.49 -3.18 -6.08
C THR A 48 -11.60 -2.51 -7.13
N PRO A 49 -10.48 -1.84 -6.76
CA PRO A 49 -9.70 -1.08 -7.75
C PRO A 49 -9.17 -1.90 -8.92
N ASN A 50 -8.68 -3.10 -8.69
CA ASN A 50 -8.18 -3.95 -9.78
C ASN A 50 -9.31 -4.43 -10.69
N ASN A 51 -10.47 -4.76 -10.12
CA ASN A 51 -11.64 -5.19 -10.90
C ASN A 51 -12.15 -4.05 -11.79
N ILE A 52 -12.15 -2.83 -11.29
CA ILE A 52 -12.59 -1.65 -12.06
C ILE A 52 -11.71 -1.44 -13.30
N VAL A 53 -10.39 -1.46 -13.12
CA VAL A 53 -9.45 -1.26 -14.23
C VAL A 53 -9.49 -2.43 -15.21
N TYR A 54 -9.50 -3.65 -14.69
CA TYR A 54 -9.56 -4.83 -15.54
C TYR A 54 -10.85 -4.86 -16.38
N GLY A 55 -11.96 -4.41 -15.79
CA GLY A 55 -13.25 -4.31 -16.50
C GLY A 55 -13.37 -3.13 -17.47
N GLY A 56 -12.39 -2.23 -17.48
CA GLY A 56 -12.36 -1.10 -18.41
C GLY A 56 -13.13 0.14 -17.94
N ASP A 57 -13.57 0.19 -16.67
CA ASP A 57 -14.34 1.32 -16.14
C ASP A 57 -13.45 2.46 -15.61
N ALA A 58 -12.14 2.26 -15.55
CA ALA A 58 -11.16 3.30 -15.31
C ALA A 58 -9.87 2.97 -16.05
N ASP A 59 -9.05 3.99 -16.28
CA ASP A 59 -7.79 3.82 -17.01
C ASP A 59 -6.69 3.21 -16.17
N ALA A 60 -6.64 3.55 -14.91
CA ALA A 60 -5.58 3.15 -14.00
C ALA A 60 -6.08 3.07 -12.56
N ASN A 61 -5.31 2.38 -11.73
CA ASN A 61 -5.48 2.49 -10.28
C ASN A 61 -4.16 2.81 -9.60
N TYR A 62 -4.25 3.37 -8.39
CA TYR A 62 -3.12 3.77 -7.58
C TYR A 62 -3.46 3.51 -6.12
N PHE A 63 -3.05 2.34 -5.60
CA PHE A 63 -3.39 1.93 -4.23
C PHE A 63 -2.54 0.77 -3.71
N GLN A 64 -1.69 0.14 -4.55
CA GLN A 64 -1.10 -1.17 -4.27
C GLN A 64 0.39 -1.22 -4.57
N HIS A 65 1.04 -2.26 -4.05
CA HIS A 65 2.44 -2.59 -4.31
C HIS A 65 2.55 -3.87 -5.17
N THR A 66 3.74 -4.15 -5.67
CA THR A 66 3.99 -5.29 -6.57
C THR A 66 3.58 -6.64 -5.98
N PRO A 67 3.93 -7.00 -4.73
CA PRO A 67 3.51 -8.30 -4.19
C PRO A 67 1.99 -8.49 -4.17
N TYR A 68 1.24 -7.43 -3.88
CA TYR A 68 -0.22 -7.50 -3.91
C TYR A 68 -0.75 -7.67 -5.33
N LEU A 69 -0.24 -6.87 -6.28
CA LEU A 69 -0.67 -6.94 -7.67
C LEU A 69 -0.43 -8.34 -8.26
N ASP A 70 0.77 -8.87 -8.04
CA ASP A 70 1.13 -10.19 -8.57
C ASP A 70 0.22 -11.30 -8.02
N LYS A 71 -0.04 -11.27 -6.71
CA LYS A 71 -0.90 -12.25 -6.07
C LYS A 71 -2.36 -12.10 -6.51
N PHE A 72 -2.85 -10.87 -6.58
CA PHE A 72 -4.21 -10.59 -7.04
C PHE A 72 -4.43 -11.09 -8.47
N ASN A 73 -3.50 -10.77 -9.38
CA ASN A 73 -3.55 -11.25 -10.75
C ASN A 73 -3.63 -12.77 -10.84
N LYS A 74 -2.80 -13.44 -10.06
CA LYS A 74 -2.77 -14.90 -10.03
C LYS A 74 -4.07 -15.49 -9.52
N GLU A 75 -4.60 -14.96 -8.43
CA GLU A 75 -5.82 -15.48 -7.79
C GLU A 75 -7.09 -15.15 -8.56
N HIS A 76 -7.11 -14.04 -9.31
CA HIS A 76 -8.29 -13.57 -10.05
C HIS A 76 -8.17 -13.78 -11.55
N ASN A 77 -7.11 -14.42 -12.02
CA ASN A 77 -6.84 -14.64 -13.44
C ASN A 77 -6.88 -13.33 -14.23
N GLN A 78 -6.21 -12.30 -13.69
CA GLN A 78 -6.07 -10.98 -14.30
C GLN A 78 -4.60 -10.74 -14.69
N ASP A 79 -4.35 -9.68 -15.45
CA ASP A 79 -3.04 -9.42 -16.04
C ASP A 79 -2.63 -7.94 -15.98
N LEU A 80 -3.14 -7.18 -15.02
CA LEU A 80 -2.77 -5.77 -14.88
C LEU A 80 -1.25 -5.63 -14.69
N VAL A 81 -0.69 -4.54 -15.22
CA VAL A 81 0.75 -4.28 -15.17
C VAL A 81 1.05 -2.94 -14.52
N SER A 82 2.20 -2.87 -13.85
CA SER A 82 2.71 -1.61 -13.31
C SER A 82 3.32 -0.77 -14.43
N VAL A 83 3.07 0.54 -14.38
CA VAL A 83 3.75 1.51 -15.25
C VAL A 83 4.79 2.33 -14.49
N GLY A 84 4.92 2.15 -13.20
CA GLY A 84 5.94 2.79 -12.38
C GLY A 84 5.55 2.91 -10.92
N ASN A 85 6.57 3.08 -10.08
CA ASN A 85 6.42 3.27 -8.65
C ASN A 85 6.34 4.77 -8.32
N VAL A 86 5.61 5.13 -7.28
CA VAL A 86 5.41 6.54 -6.89
C VAL A 86 5.94 6.81 -5.49
N HIS A 87 5.52 6.02 -4.49
CA HIS A 87 5.88 6.26 -3.10
C HIS A 87 5.97 4.98 -2.31
N ILE A 88 6.56 5.11 -1.12
CA ILE A 88 6.58 4.06 -0.10
C ILE A 88 5.86 4.60 1.12
N GLU A 89 5.00 3.79 1.72
CA GLU A 89 4.36 4.08 3.01
C GLU A 89 4.74 2.98 4.00
N PRO A 90 5.76 3.23 4.86
CA PRO A 90 6.18 2.22 5.82
C PRO A 90 5.02 1.77 6.70
N MET A 91 4.85 0.46 6.82
CA MET A 91 3.82 -0.13 7.67
C MET A 91 4.24 -0.05 9.12
N ALA A 92 3.30 -0.05 10.04
CA ALA A 92 3.58 0.06 11.46
C ALA A 92 2.67 -0.81 12.32
N ILE A 93 3.14 -1.10 13.53
CA ILE A 93 2.40 -1.81 14.57
C ILE A 93 2.06 -0.83 15.69
N TYR A 94 0.82 -0.89 16.15
CA TYR A 94 0.30 0.03 17.16
C TYR A 94 -0.17 -0.76 18.39
N SER A 95 0.01 -0.19 19.58
CA SER A 95 -0.48 -0.78 20.81
C SER A 95 -0.84 0.30 21.82
N LYS A 96 -1.94 0.11 22.52
CA LYS A 96 -2.32 0.97 23.66
C LYS A 96 -1.74 0.44 24.97
N LYS A 97 -1.19 -0.78 24.96
CA LYS A 97 -0.73 -1.49 26.16
C LYS A 97 0.78 -1.51 26.31
N TYR A 98 1.50 -1.59 25.18
CA TYR A 98 2.95 -1.78 25.15
C TYR A 98 3.64 -0.73 24.31
N LYS A 99 4.91 -0.43 24.63
CA LYS A 99 5.69 0.60 23.94
C LYS A 99 6.72 0.03 22.94
N SER A 100 6.93 -1.28 22.96
CA SER A 100 7.84 -1.96 22.03
C SER A 100 7.40 -3.39 21.79
N LEU A 101 7.88 -4.00 20.71
CA LEU A 101 7.59 -5.42 20.43
C LEU A 101 8.17 -6.34 21.49
N LYS A 102 9.31 -5.98 22.08
CA LYS A 102 9.96 -6.80 23.13
C LYS A 102 9.17 -6.84 24.41
N GLU A 103 8.32 -5.86 24.66
CA GLU A 103 7.44 -5.82 25.84
C GLU A 103 6.23 -6.74 25.71
N LEU A 104 5.94 -7.25 24.51
CA LEU A 104 4.80 -8.13 24.30
C LEU A 104 4.93 -9.38 25.19
N PRO A 105 3.84 -9.78 25.88
CA PRO A 105 3.87 -10.95 26.75
C PRO A 105 3.86 -12.25 25.97
N ASP A 106 4.11 -13.36 26.65
CA ASP A 106 3.87 -14.68 26.11
C ASP A 106 2.40 -14.79 25.66
N ASN A 107 2.19 -15.46 24.53
CA ASN A 107 0.86 -15.63 23.93
C ASN A 107 0.19 -14.32 23.48
N ALA A 108 0.97 -13.27 23.26
CA ALA A 108 0.44 -12.00 22.78
C ALA A 108 -0.35 -12.19 21.49
N VAL A 109 -1.50 -11.51 21.39
CA VAL A 109 -2.34 -11.50 20.19
C VAL A 109 -2.05 -10.24 19.40
N VAL A 110 -1.64 -10.40 18.15
CA VAL A 110 -1.39 -9.30 17.22
C VAL A 110 -2.33 -9.45 16.03
N TYR A 111 -3.23 -8.48 15.86
CA TYR A 111 -4.15 -8.49 14.72
C TYR A 111 -3.51 -7.87 13.49
N ALA A 112 -3.78 -8.46 12.34
CA ALA A 112 -3.33 -7.99 11.03
C ALA A 112 -4.41 -8.26 9.98
N SER A 113 -4.20 -7.75 8.77
CA SER A 113 -5.20 -7.85 7.70
C SER A 113 -5.30 -9.26 7.11
N THR A 114 -6.43 -9.50 6.45
CA THR A 114 -6.68 -10.67 5.62
C THR A 114 -5.86 -10.67 4.33
N ASN A 115 -5.04 -9.67 4.06
CA ASN A 115 -4.26 -9.57 2.82
C ASN A 115 -3.17 -10.65 2.77
N PRO A 116 -3.35 -11.73 1.97
CA PRO A 116 -2.41 -12.84 1.98
C PRO A 116 -1.04 -12.47 1.38
N ALA A 117 -0.96 -11.39 0.59
CA ALA A 117 0.29 -10.92 0.03
C ALA A 117 1.19 -10.25 1.06
N GLU A 118 0.68 -9.95 2.25
CA GLU A 118 1.42 -9.18 3.26
C GLU A 118 1.82 -9.98 4.50
N VAL A 119 1.52 -11.28 4.57
CA VAL A 119 1.88 -12.09 5.74
C VAL A 119 3.40 -12.05 6.00
N GLY A 120 4.20 -12.19 4.96
CA GLY A 120 5.66 -12.07 5.08
C GLY A 120 6.10 -10.72 5.64
N ARG A 121 5.41 -9.66 5.22
CA ARG A 121 5.64 -8.30 5.72
C ARG A 121 5.32 -8.19 7.21
N PHE A 122 4.19 -8.78 7.65
CA PHE A 122 3.85 -8.81 9.08
C PHE A 122 4.90 -9.56 9.88
N LEU A 123 5.34 -10.72 9.40
CA LEU A 123 6.36 -11.52 10.06
C LEU A 123 7.69 -10.79 10.18
N SER A 124 8.04 -9.94 9.21
CA SER A 124 9.32 -9.22 9.20
C SER A 124 9.52 -8.31 10.41
N PHE A 125 8.46 -7.75 10.98
CA PHE A 125 8.57 -6.98 12.22
C PHE A 125 9.15 -7.83 13.35
N PHE A 126 8.69 -9.07 13.46
CA PHE A 126 9.07 -9.98 14.54
C PHE A 126 10.40 -10.67 14.30
N THR A 127 10.73 -10.96 13.05
CA THR A 127 12.04 -11.53 12.71
C THR A 127 13.15 -10.50 12.93
N LYS A 128 12.94 -9.26 12.57
CA LYS A 128 13.89 -8.17 12.81
C LYS A 128 14.07 -7.86 14.29
N ALA A 129 13.02 -8.05 15.08
CA ALA A 129 13.07 -7.86 16.54
C ALA A 129 13.68 -9.08 17.27
N GLY A 130 13.96 -10.15 16.57
CA GLY A 130 14.50 -11.38 17.17
C GLY A 130 13.47 -12.21 17.93
N LEU A 131 12.17 -11.97 17.71
CA LEU A 131 11.08 -12.65 18.42
C LEU A 131 10.54 -13.88 17.68
N ILE A 132 10.74 -13.95 16.38
CA ILE A 132 10.33 -15.06 15.51
C ILE A 132 11.47 -15.36 14.56
N LYS A 133 11.64 -16.65 14.22
CA LYS A 133 12.59 -17.10 13.20
C LYS A 133 11.84 -17.90 12.14
N LEU A 134 12.12 -17.60 10.87
CA LEU A 134 11.59 -18.38 9.74
C LEU A 134 12.45 -19.59 9.46
N LYS A 135 11.88 -20.59 8.78
CA LYS A 135 12.61 -21.75 8.29
C LYS A 135 13.70 -21.31 7.30
N ASP A 136 14.80 -22.07 7.25
CA ASP A 136 15.91 -21.77 6.35
C ASP A 136 15.44 -21.76 4.88
N GLY A 137 15.97 -20.80 4.11
CA GLY A 137 15.70 -20.70 2.66
C GLY A 137 14.36 -20.10 2.28
N VAL A 138 13.54 -19.69 3.26
CA VAL A 138 12.25 -19.05 2.98
C VAL A 138 12.45 -17.61 2.51
N ASN A 139 11.75 -17.24 1.41
CA ASN A 139 11.73 -15.86 0.96
C ASN A 139 10.84 -15.02 1.90
N PRO A 140 11.38 -14.00 2.59
CA PRO A 140 10.61 -13.21 3.55
C PRO A 140 9.38 -12.53 2.95
N VAL A 141 9.43 -12.15 1.67
CA VAL A 141 8.32 -11.44 1.02
C VAL A 141 7.11 -12.35 0.79
N THR A 142 7.36 -13.62 0.48
CA THR A 142 6.30 -14.59 0.18
C THR A 142 6.01 -15.54 1.34
N ALA A 143 6.67 -15.36 2.48
CA ALA A 143 6.50 -16.21 3.64
C ALA A 143 5.05 -16.21 4.16
N GLY A 144 4.63 -17.36 4.69
CA GLY A 144 3.36 -17.53 5.38
C GLY A 144 3.58 -17.93 6.83
N LEU A 145 2.49 -18.02 7.59
CA LEU A 145 2.54 -18.41 9.02
C LEU A 145 3.14 -19.82 9.21
N SER A 146 2.94 -20.71 8.25
CA SER A 146 3.51 -22.07 8.29
C SER A 146 5.04 -22.09 8.14
N ASP A 147 5.65 -20.98 7.74
CA ASP A 147 7.11 -20.88 7.58
C ASP A 147 7.82 -20.47 8.86
N ILE A 148 7.11 -20.30 9.96
CA ILE A 148 7.70 -19.99 11.27
C ILE A 148 8.42 -21.25 11.80
N ALA A 149 9.72 -21.14 12.06
CA ALA A 149 10.51 -22.19 12.67
C ALA A 149 10.57 -22.07 14.19
N GLU A 150 10.71 -20.85 14.70
CA GLU A 150 10.82 -20.57 16.13
C GLU A 150 9.96 -19.38 16.51
N ASN A 151 9.21 -19.51 17.58
CA ASN A 151 8.35 -18.46 18.14
C ASN A 151 8.29 -18.64 19.67
N PRO A 152 9.40 -18.32 20.39
CA PRO A 152 9.51 -18.64 21.83
C PRO A 152 8.40 -18.05 22.70
N LYS A 153 7.93 -16.84 22.36
CA LYS A 153 6.84 -16.20 23.10
C LYS A 153 5.44 -16.61 22.64
N ASN A 154 5.36 -17.51 21.66
CA ASN A 154 4.09 -17.91 21.05
C ASN A 154 3.22 -16.70 20.65
N ILE A 155 3.83 -15.74 19.98
CA ILE A 155 3.11 -14.57 19.46
C ILE A 155 2.11 -15.04 18.40
N GLN A 156 0.85 -14.70 18.59
CA GLN A 156 -0.23 -15.13 17.72
C GLN A 156 -0.59 -14.01 16.76
N ILE A 157 -0.13 -14.12 15.52
CA ILE A 157 -0.46 -13.16 14.46
C ILE A 157 -1.75 -13.64 13.82
N LYS A 158 -2.85 -12.91 14.04
CA LYS A 158 -4.19 -13.24 13.54
C LYS A 158 -4.52 -12.37 12.34
N THR A 159 -4.66 -13.01 11.18
CA THR A 159 -4.85 -12.34 9.89
C THR A 159 -6.31 -12.45 9.41
N GLU A 160 -7.25 -12.11 10.28
CA GLU A 160 -8.69 -12.36 10.08
C GLU A 160 -9.50 -11.09 9.88
N ILE A 161 -8.88 -9.90 9.97
CA ILE A 161 -9.59 -8.62 9.96
C ILE A 161 -9.37 -7.94 8.61
N ALA A 162 -10.45 -7.48 7.99
CA ALA A 162 -10.35 -6.70 6.78
C ALA A 162 -9.48 -5.44 7.02
N PRO A 163 -8.61 -5.05 6.08
CA PRO A 163 -7.67 -3.94 6.30
C PRO A 163 -8.33 -2.65 6.78
N GLU A 164 -9.50 -2.32 6.24
CA GLU A 164 -10.27 -1.11 6.57
C GLU A 164 -10.82 -1.11 8.00
N LEU A 165 -10.79 -2.25 8.71
CA LEU A 165 -11.29 -2.36 10.08
C LEU A 165 -10.19 -2.35 11.15
N LEU A 166 -8.92 -2.31 10.75
CA LEU A 166 -7.80 -2.39 11.69
C LEU A 166 -7.65 -1.15 12.57
N VAL A 167 -7.99 0.02 12.07
CA VAL A 167 -7.97 1.25 12.88
C VAL A 167 -8.96 1.14 14.04
N SER A 168 -10.19 0.70 13.76
CA SER A 168 -11.20 0.52 14.81
C SER A 168 -10.80 -0.59 15.79
N THR A 169 -10.16 -1.65 15.32
CA THR A 169 -9.62 -2.71 16.17
C THR A 169 -8.62 -2.14 17.19
N TYR A 170 -7.72 -1.28 16.71
CA TYR A 170 -6.76 -0.58 17.58
C TYR A 170 -7.47 0.38 18.55
N GLU A 171 -8.38 1.20 18.05
CA GLU A 171 -9.11 2.16 18.87
C GLU A 171 -9.94 1.50 19.98
N ASN A 172 -10.47 0.31 19.71
CA ASN A 172 -11.20 -0.50 20.67
C ASN A 172 -10.29 -1.31 21.60
N ASN A 173 -8.98 -1.12 21.50
CA ASN A 173 -7.98 -1.81 22.32
C ASN A 173 -8.10 -3.34 22.28
N GLU A 174 -8.38 -3.88 21.09
CA GLU A 174 -8.48 -5.32 20.87
C GLU A 174 -7.08 -5.93 20.66
N GLY A 175 -6.85 -7.09 21.25
CA GLY A 175 -5.55 -7.75 21.23
C GLY A 175 -4.49 -6.99 22.01
N ASP A 176 -3.24 -7.38 21.84
CA ASP A 176 -2.09 -6.74 22.48
C ASP A 176 -1.45 -5.68 21.57
N ALA A 177 -1.55 -5.88 20.26
CA ALA A 177 -1.08 -4.94 19.26
C ALA A 177 -1.84 -5.17 17.94
N VAL A 178 -1.81 -4.17 17.06
CA VAL A 178 -2.49 -4.20 15.76
C VAL A 178 -1.55 -3.68 14.68
N ILE A 179 -1.41 -4.44 13.60
CA ILE A 179 -0.65 -4.02 12.42
C ILE A 179 -1.64 -3.34 11.48
N ILE A 180 -1.44 -2.05 11.21
CA ILE A 180 -2.36 -1.26 10.37
C ILE A 180 -1.66 -0.85 9.09
N ASN A 181 -2.31 -1.09 7.96
CA ASN A 181 -1.86 -0.58 6.67
C ASN A 181 -1.84 0.95 6.71
N SER A 182 -0.73 1.55 6.33
CA SER A 182 -0.47 2.97 6.62
C SER A 182 -1.41 3.93 5.89
N ASN A 183 -1.97 3.55 4.72
CA ASN A 183 -2.99 4.39 4.10
C ASN A 183 -4.22 4.56 5.00
N PHE A 184 -4.66 3.52 5.68
CA PHE A 184 -5.78 3.62 6.63
C PHE A 184 -5.40 4.38 7.89
N ALA A 185 -4.17 4.18 8.39
CA ALA A 185 -3.66 4.92 9.55
C ALA A 185 -3.60 6.43 9.27
N ILE A 186 -3.04 6.81 8.14
CA ILE A 186 -2.91 8.22 7.72
C ILE A 186 -4.29 8.85 7.54
N ASP A 187 -5.22 8.15 6.90
CA ASP A 187 -6.60 8.63 6.72
C ASP A 187 -7.30 8.87 8.07
N ALA A 188 -7.00 8.06 9.07
CA ALA A 188 -7.54 8.19 10.43
C ALA A 188 -6.73 9.13 11.32
N LYS A 189 -5.76 9.86 10.78
CA LYS A 189 -4.89 10.80 11.51
C LYS A 189 -3.96 10.14 12.52
N LEU A 190 -3.66 8.86 12.35
CA LEU A 190 -2.57 8.19 13.06
C LEU A 190 -1.26 8.40 12.30
N SER A 191 -0.19 8.71 13.02
CA SER A 191 1.14 8.80 12.40
C SER A 191 1.84 7.45 12.54
N PRO A 192 2.16 6.78 11.42
CA PRO A 192 2.96 5.55 11.50
C PRO A 192 4.31 5.77 12.19
N VAL A 193 4.88 6.95 12.06
CA VAL A 193 6.18 7.28 12.67
C VAL A 193 6.06 7.60 14.16
N LYS A 194 5.06 8.42 14.54
CA LYS A 194 4.95 8.95 15.91
C LYS A 194 4.11 8.08 16.84
N ASP A 195 3.07 7.44 16.33
CA ASP A 195 2.07 6.75 17.15
C ASP A 195 2.27 5.25 17.23
N SER A 196 3.23 4.68 16.49
CA SER A 196 3.47 3.25 16.45
C SER A 196 4.49 2.81 17.50
N ILE A 197 4.46 1.51 17.82
CA ILE A 197 5.48 0.86 18.64
C ILE A 197 6.56 0.19 17.81
N ALA A 198 6.32 -0.02 16.52
CA ALA A 198 7.28 -0.56 15.56
C ALA A 198 6.96 -0.02 14.18
N LEU A 199 7.99 0.39 13.46
CA LEU A 199 7.90 0.95 12.12
C LEU A 199 8.79 0.14 11.17
N GLU A 200 8.23 -0.19 10.01
CA GLU A 200 8.97 -0.83 8.93
C GLU A 200 10.00 0.16 8.35
N ASP A 201 11.13 -0.33 7.87
CA ASP A 201 12.04 0.49 7.08
C ASP A 201 11.41 0.78 5.69
N GLY A 202 11.96 1.73 4.94
CA GLY A 202 11.47 2.12 3.62
C GLY A 202 11.81 1.12 2.52
N SER A 203 11.40 -0.14 2.69
CA SER A 203 11.73 -1.25 1.80
C SER A 203 11.08 -1.13 0.42
N SER A 204 11.88 -1.27 -0.64
CA SER A 204 11.46 -1.13 -2.03
C SER A 204 10.43 -2.16 -2.54
N PRO A 205 10.35 -3.42 -2.03
CA PRO A 205 9.32 -4.36 -2.50
C PRO A 205 7.89 -3.89 -2.33
N TYR A 206 7.67 -2.94 -1.42
CA TYR A 206 6.34 -2.42 -1.11
C TYR A 206 6.09 -1.01 -1.63
N ALA A 207 6.89 -0.55 -2.60
CA ALA A 207 6.62 0.71 -3.29
C ALA A 207 5.26 0.65 -3.97
N ASN A 208 4.45 1.69 -3.77
CA ASN A 208 3.14 1.81 -4.37
C ASN A 208 3.26 2.26 -5.82
N LEU A 209 2.49 1.62 -6.68
CA LEU A 209 2.58 1.72 -8.12
C LEU A 209 1.25 2.16 -8.74
N VAL A 210 1.34 2.55 -10.01
CA VAL A 210 0.17 2.77 -10.86
C VAL A 210 0.02 1.54 -11.76
N ALA A 211 -1.17 0.93 -11.75
CA ALA A 211 -1.48 -0.25 -12.54
C ALA A 211 -2.50 0.07 -13.64
N VAL A 212 -2.30 -0.54 -14.80
CA VAL A 212 -3.14 -0.38 -15.99
C VAL A 212 -3.30 -1.74 -16.68
N LYS A 213 -4.22 -1.81 -17.65
CA LYS A 213 -4.27 -2.97 -18.56
C LYS A 213 -3.03 -2.97 -19.46
N PRO A 214 -2.49 -4.15 -19.81
CA PRO A 214 -1.29 -4.23 -20.68
C PRO A 214 -1.41 -3.45 -21.98
N ALA A 215 -2.59 -3.46 -22.59
CA ALA A 215 -2.84 -2.76 -23.86
C ALA A 215 -2.74 -1.24 -23.72
N ASP A 216 -2.87 -0.70 -22.51
CA ASP A 216 -2.93 0.73 -22.27
C ASP A 216 -1.61 1.33 -21.78
N LYS A 217 -0.64 0.48 -21.43
CA LYS A 217 0.59 0.93 -20.76
C LYS A 217 1.39 1.99 -21.53
N ASP A 218 1.37 1.95 -22.85
CA ASP A 218 2.13 2.87 -23.71
C ASP A 218 1.30 4.05 -24.22
N LYS A 219 0.04 4.17 -23.81
CA LYS A 219 -0.79 5.32 -24.19
C LYS A 219 -0.18 6.63 -23.68
N ALA A 220 -0.25 7.68 -24.49
CA ALA A 220 0.31 8.98 -24.14
C ALA A 220 -0.21 9.51 -22.80
N LYS A 221 -1.52 9.35 -22.53
CA LYS A 221 -2.10 9.80 -21.27
C LYS A 221 -1.57 9.03 -20.05
N ILE A 222 -1.29 7.74 -20.19
CA ILE A 222 -0.73 6.92 -19.11
C ILE A 222 0.72 7.31 -18.85
N GLN A 223 1.50 7.52 -19.93
CA GLN A 223 2.89 7.98 -19.78
C GLN A 223 2.96 9.38 -19.15
N ALA A 224 2.02 10.26 -19.50
CA ALA A 224 1.91 11.57 -18.87
C ALA A 224 1.58 11.46 -17.38
N LEU A 225 0.66 10.56 -17.02
CA LEU A 225 0.28 10.32 -15.61
C LEU A 225 1.48 9.89 -14.78
N ILE A 226 2.20 8.86 -15.21
CA ILE A 226 3.33 8.35 -14.40
C ILE A 226 4.48 9.35 -14.35
N LYS A 227 4.74 10.06 -15.45
CA LYS A 227 5.75 11.12 -15.48
C LYS A 227 5.42 12.25 -14.48
N ALA A 228 4.15 12.64 -14.41
CA ALA A 228 3.71 13.66 -13.45
C ALA A 228 3.90 13.17 -12.00
N LEU A 229 3.50 11.92 -11.70
CA LEU A 229 3.62 11.36 -10.36
C LEU A 229 5.07 11.12 -9.93
N GLN A 230 5.99 10.94 -10.87
CA GLN A 230 7.42 10.76 -10.58
C GLN A 230 8.20 12.08 -10.71
N SER A 231 7.53 13.21 -10.93
CA SER A 231 8.19 14.51 -11.10
C SER A 231 8.79 15.03 -9.80
N ASP A 232 9.76 15.94 -9.93
CA ASP A 232 10.35 16.63 -8.78
C ASP A 232 9.30 17.42 -7.98
N GLU A 233 8.31 17.98 -8.67
CA GLU A 233 7.20 18.69 -8.02
C GLU A 233 6.41 17.78 -7.07
N ILE A 234 6.13 16.56 -7.48
CA ILE A 234 5.41 15.60 -6.65
C ILE A 234 6.30 15.07 -5.54
N ARG A 235 7.58 14.82 -5.78
CA ARG A 235 8.53 14.44 -4.72
C ARG A 235 8.58 15.51 -3.63
N LYS A 236 8.65 16.76 -4.03
CA LYS A 236 8.61 17.89 -3.10
C LYS A 236 7.29 17.94 -2.34
N PHE A 237 6.17 17.78 -3.03
CA PHE A 237 4.85 17.73 -2.39
C PHE A 237 4.79 16.66 -1.30
N ILE A 238 5.24 15.43 -1.61
CA ILE A 238 5.24 14.32 -0.65
C ILE A 238 6.08 14.68 0.58
N ASN A 239 7.28 15.18 0.39
CA ASN A 239 8.18 15.55 1.48
C ASN A 239 7.63 16.68 2.35
N GLU A 240 6.94 17.64 1.76
CA GLU A 240 6.35 18.78 2.47
C GLU A 240 5.02 18.45 3.15
N LYS A 241 4.24 17.56 2.55
CA LYS A 241 2.94 17.14 3.10
C LYS A 241 3.11 16.13 4.25
N TYR A 242 4.01 15.17 4.07
CA TYR A 242 4.23 14.07 5.02
C TYR A 242 5.59 14.26 5.70
N THR A 243 5.70 15.35 6.46
CA THR A 243 6.98 15.80 7.06
C THR A 243 7.57 14.83 8.08
N ASP A 244 6.74 13.95 8.64
CA ASP A 244 7.17 12.95 9.60
C ASP A 244 7.79 11.68 8.95
N GLY A 245 7.82 11.60 7.62
CA GLY A 245 8.33 10.43 6.92
C GLY A 245 7.33 9.28 6.78
N SER A 246 6.05 9.53 7.07
CA SER A 246 4.98 8.52 6.91
C SER A 246 4.77 8.11 5.45
N VAL A 247 5.09 8.98 4.52
CA VAL A 247 5.10 8.73 3.09
C VAL A 247 6.41 9.27 2.51
N ILE A 248 7.08 8.44 1.73
CA ILE A 248 8.39 8.74 1.16
C ILE A 248 8.32 8.54 -0.36
N PRO A 249 8.88 9.46 -1.17
CA PRO A 249 8.96 9.22 -2.61
C PRO A 249 9.75 7.96 -2.92
N ALA A 250 9.26 7.16 -3.87
CA ALA A 250 9.99 5.99 -4.35
C ALA A 250 11.20 6.45 -5.21
N LYS A 251 12.25 5.65 -5.19
CA LYS A 251 13.43 5.91 -6.04
C LYS A 251 13.23 5.38 -7.45
#